data_3f326baccc88ca8e51628dd63e7204e3
#
_entry.id   3f326baccc88ca8e51628dd63e7204e3
#
_cell.length_a   1.000
_cell.length_b   1.000
_cell.length_c   1.000
_cell.angle_alpha   90.00
_cell.angle_beta   90.00
_cell.angle_gamma   90.00
#
_symmetry.space_group_name_H-M   'P 1'
#
loop_
_entity.id
_entity.type
_entity.pdbx_description
1 polymer ?
#
loop_
_entity_poly.entity_id
_entity_poly.type
_entity_poly.pdbx_seq_one_letter_code
_entity_poly.pdbx_strand_id
1 'polypeptide(L)'
;MIRLVASDMDGTLLDENSQVPPETFELIKQLDETGIRFVVSSGRRLDTLREFLAPVADRIDFVASNGAQVMVAGELVDREVFSHMALRRLKKVVDMFDCLHMALFDEKNSYLLDEPEHFELEADKDLRQAVVVHEVPSPETAIIKASVYCDMPGSVMDMAYVLERELGDVFVFAPSGRSWIDVMQKGVSKATGLQQVLERRGIRADQVMAFGDSMNDYELLTSVGHPV
;
A
#
# COMPACT_ATOMS: atom_id res chain seq x y z
N MET A 1 25.43 -10.01 -7.77
CA MET A 1 24.49 -11.14 -8.04
C MET A 1 23.20 -10.83 -7.32
N ILE A 2 22.07 -10.89 -8.02
CA ILE A 2 20.72 -10.65 -7.45
C ILE A 2 20.38 -11.79 -6.49
N ARG A 3 19.84 -11.44 -5.34
CA ARG A 3 19.38 -12.36 -4.29
C ARG A 3 17.91 -12.15 -3.91
N LEU A 4 17.34 -11.00 -4.32
CA LEU A 4 15.95 -10.67 -4.07
C LEU A 4 15.39 -9.87 -5.25
N VAL A 5 14.14 -10.19 -5.61
CA VAL A 5 13.32 -9.45 -6.55
C VAL A 5 12.14 -8.88 -5.76
N ALA A 6 11.95 -7.56 -5.82
CA ALA A 6 10.79 -6.87 -5.28
C ALA A 6 9.92 -6.36 -6.44
N SER A 7 8.61 -6.48 -6.34
CA SER A 7 7.70 -5.99 -7.37
C SER A 7 6.50 -5.30 -6.75
N ASP A 8 6.12 -4.15 -7.33
CA ASP A 8 4.78 -3.62 -7.14
C ASP A 8 3.73 -4.54 -7.79
N MET A 9 2.47 -4.32 -7.47
CA MET A 9 1.32 -5.09 -7.99
C MET A 9 0.65 -4.40 -9.16
N ASP A 10 0.09 -3.23 -8.91
CA ASP A 10 -0.81 -2.52 -9.83
C ASP A 10 0.00 -1.78 -10.89
N GLY A 11 -0.21 -2.11 -12.17
CA GLY A 11 0.59 -1.55 -13.27
C GLY A 11 1.93 -2.27 -13.51
N THR A 12 2.33 -3.19 -12.60
CA THR A 12 3.61 -3.90 -12.68
C THR A 12 3.42 -5.42 -12.76
N LEU A 13 2.88 -6.06 -11.71
CA LEU A 13 2.72 -7.52 -11.63
C LEU A 13 1.37 -8.00 -12.17
N LEU A 14 0.33 -7.16 -12.09
CA LEU A 14 -1.01 -7.48 -12.58
C LEU A 14 -1.14 -7.19 -14.08
N ASP A 15 -1.94 -8.01 -14.75
CA ASP A 15 -2.35 -7.80 -16.13
C ASP A 15 -3.45 -6.71 -16.26
N GLU A 16 -3.88 -6.44 -17.49
CA GLU A 16 -4.95 -5.47 -17.81
C GLU A 16 -6.32 -5.82 -17.19
N ASN A 17 -6.50 -7.07 -16.74
CA ASN A 17 -7.71 -7.54 -16.05
C ASN A 17 -7.55 -7.52 -14.53
N SER A 18 -6.48 -6.90 -14.01
CA SER A 18 -6.12 -6.88 -12.60
C SER A 18 -5.98 -8.29 -12.00
N GLN A 19 -5.41 -9.23 -12.78
CA GLN A 19 -5.11 -10.59 -12.35
C GLN A 19 -3.60 -10.84 -12.38
N VAL A 20 -3.12 -11.70 -11.49
CA VAL A 20 -1.73 -12.19 -11.56
C VAL A 20 -1.65 -13.24 -12.67
N PRO A 21 -0.84 -13.04 -13.73
CA PRO A 21 -0.69 -14.04 -14.79
C PRO A 21 -0.21 -15.38 -14.22
N PRO A 22 -0.79 -16.52 -14.64
CA PRO A 22 -0.40 -17.84 -14.11
C PRO A 22 1.09 -18.16 -14.22
N GLU A 23 1.75 -17.70 -15.27
CA GLU A 23 3.19 -17.85 -15.48
C GLU A 23 4.03 -17.13 -14.42
N THR A 24 3.51 -16.07 -13.80
CA THR A 24 4.17 -15.35 -12.71
C THR A 24 4.34 -16.27 -11.49
N PHE A 25 3.35 -17.09 -11.17
CA PHE A 25 3.47 -18.04 -10.06
C PHE A 25 4.59 -19.06 -10.31
N GLU A 26 4.74 -19.55 -11.55
CA GLU A 26 5.79 -20.48 -11.92
C GLU A 26 7.18 -19.81 -11.87
N LEU A 27 7.29 -18.55 -12.31
CA LEU A 27 8.54 -17.78 -12.20
C LEU A 27 8.94 -17.56 -10.74
N ILE A 28 8.00 -17.24 -9.86
CA ILE A 28 8.25 -17.07 -8.41
C ILE A 28 8.77 -18.37 -7.80
N LYS A 29 8.18 -19.52 -8.16
CA LYS A 29 8.66 -20.84 -7.70
C LYS A 29 10.09 -21.13 -8.17
N GLN A 30 10.40 -20.82 -9.44
CA GLN A 30 11.74 -20.97 -10.00
C GLN A 30 12.77 -20.07 -9.30
N LEU A 31 12.40 -18.82 -8.99
CA LEU A 31 13.25 -17.92 -8.20
C LEU A 31 13.58 -18.53 -6.84
N ASP A 32 12.56 -18.99 -6.11
CA ASP A 32 12.73 -19.62 -4.79
C ASP A 32 13.64 -20.86 -4.85
N GLU A 33 13.47 -21.72 -5.86
CA GLU A 33 14.32 -22.91 -6.10
C GLU A 33 15.79 -22.55 -6.38
N THR A 34 16.05 -21.38 -6.97
CA THR A 34 17.41 -20.87 -7.20
C THR A 34 17.97 -20.07 -6.02
N GLY A 35 17.20 -19.92 -4.94
CA GLY A 35 17.58 -19.18 -3.75
C GLY A 35 17.43 -17.66 -3.87
N ILE A 36 16.71 -17.17 -4.89
CA ILE A 36 16.34 -15.77 -5.05
C ILE A 36 14.98 -15.56 -4.40
N ARG A 37 14.91 -14.63 -3.44
CA ARG A 37 13.65 -14.31 -2.75
C ARG A 37 12.79 -13.39 -3.59
N PHE A 38 11.48 -13.55 -3.48
CA PHE A 38 10.51 -12.64 -4.06
C PHE A 38 9.76 -11.89 -2.96
N VAL A 39 9.58 -10.58 -3.17
CA VAL A 39 8.80 -9.68 -2.30
C VAL A 39 7.76 -8.98 -3.14
N VAL A 40 6.51 -9.04 -2.73
CA VAL A 40 5.50 -8.13 -3.25
C VAL A 40 5.44 -6.88 -2.36
N SER A 41 5.45 -5.69 -2.99
CA SER A 41 5.44 -4.40 -2.28
C SER A 41 4.33 -3.52 -2.85
N SER A 42 3.23 -3.31 -2.09
CA SER A 42 2.02 -2.68 -2.62
C SER A 42 1.30 -1.80 -1.58
N GLY A 43 0.48 -0.86 -2.08
CA GLY A 43 -0.48 -0.12 -1.26
C GLY A 43 -1.68 -0.96 -0.79
N ARG A 44 -1.86 -2.17 -1.31
CA ARG A 44 -2.93 -3.09 -0.91
C ARG A 44 -2.70 -3.65 0.49
N ARG A 45 -3.77 -4.03 1.17
CA ARG A 45 -3.69 -4.70 2.49
C ARG A 45 -3.03 -6.08 2.39
N LEU A 46 -2.46 -6.52 3.50
CA LEU A 46 -1.75 -7.81 3.55
C LEU A 46 -2.66 -9.01 3.25
N ASP A 47 -3.89 -9.02 3.76
CA ASP A 47 -4.87 -10.09 3.50
C ASP A 47 -5.22 -10.16 2.01
N THR A 48 -5.45 -9.00 1.38
CA THR A 48 -5.71 -8.89 -0.06
C THR A 48 -4.53 -9.40 -0.89
N LEU A 49 -3.29 -9.01 -0.55
CA LEU A 49 -2.09 -9.50 -1.24
C LEU A 49 -1.92 -11.01 -1.12
N ARG A 50 -2.19 -11.57 0.07
CA ARG A 50 -2.12 -13.01 0.30
C ARG A 50 -3.19 -13.78 -0.47
N GLU A 51 -4.36 -13.20 -0.69
CA GLU A 51 -5.40 -13.78 -1.54
C GLU A 51 -4.97 -13.83 -3.01
N PHE A 52 -4.47 -12.70 -3.55
CA PHE A 52 -3.97 -12.62 -4.94
C PHE A 52 -2.82 -13.59 -5.21
N LEU A 53 -1.94 -13.79 -4.25
CA LEU A 53 -0.72 -14.57 -4.37
C LEU A 53 -0.82 -15.92 -3.64
N ALA A 54 -2.05 -16.40 -3.34
CA ALA A 54 -2.29 -17.63 -2.60
C ALA A 54 -1.46 -18.85 -3.09
N PRO A 55 -1.24 -19.07 -4.42
CA PRO A 55 -0.45 -20.20 -4.90
C PRO A 55 1.03 -20.19 -4.50
N VAL A 56 1.55 -19.04 -4.04
CA VAL A 56 2.96 -18.84 -3.68
C VAL A 56 3.16 -18.08 -2.37
N ALA A 57 2.08 -17.80 -1.62
CA ALA A 57 2.11 -16.96 -0.43
C ALA A 57 3.03 -17.45 0.70
N ASP A 58 3.32 -18.72 0.76
CA ASP A 58 4.24 -19.36 1.69
C ASP A 58 5.72 -19.28 1.28
N ARG A 59 6.00 -18.85 0.05
CA ARG A 59 7.34 -18.75 -0.56
C ARG A 59 7.87 -17.35 -0.68
N ILE A 60 7.03 -16.33 -0.46
CA ILE A 60 7.34 -14.92 -0.68
C ILE A 60 7.23 -14.10 0.62
N ASP A 61 7.81 -12.92 0.58
CA ASP A 61 7.65 -11.92 1.64
C ASP A 61 6.73 -10.80 1.17
N PHE A 62 6.14 -10.06 2.10
CA PHE A 62 5.15 -9.02 1.81
C PHE A 62 5.53 -7.70 2.47
N VAL A 63 5.45 -6.63 1.68
CA VAL A 63 5.43 -5.25 2.12
C VAL A 63 4.07 -4.68 1.70
N ALA A 64 3.15 -4.63 2.63
CA ALA A 64 1.75 -4.25 2.40
C ALA A 64 1.44 -2.85 2.94
N SER A 65 0.33 -2.27 2.49
CA SER A 65 -0.15 -0.94 2.91
C SER A 65 0.96 0.12 2.82
N ASN A 66 1.69 0.14 1.69
CA ASN A 66 2.83 1.02 1.43
C ASN A 66 3.94 0.93 2.51
N GLY A 67 4.15 -0.25 3.10
CA GLY A 67 5.17 -0.47 4.12
C GLY A 67 4.67 -0.49 5.56
N ALA A 68 3.39 -0.20 5.80
CA ALA A 68 2.81 -0.21 7.14
C ALA A 68 2.66 -1.64 7.73
N GLN A 69 2.72 -2.66 6.89
CA GLN A 69 2.75 -4.06 7.33
C GLN A 69 3.83 -4.82 6.57
N VAL A 70 4.71 -5.48 7.30
CA VAL A 70 5.80 -6.28 6.72
C VAL A 70 5.71 -7.71 7.25
N MET A 71 5.63 -8.67 6.33
CA MET A 71 5.63 -10.10 6.65
C MET A 71 6.83 -10.78 6.00
N VAL A 72 7.64 -11.48 6.81
CA VAL A 72 8.84 -12.20 6.36
C VAL A 72 8.74 -13.65 6.81
N ALA A 73 8.88 -14.59 5.88
CA ALA A 73 8.79 -16.03 6.16
C ALA A 73 7.50 -16.45 6.89
N GLY A 74 6.38 -15.80 6.58
CA GLY A 74 5.08 -16.05 7.20
C GLY A 74 4.87 -15.39 8.56
N GLU A 75 5.86 -14.66 9.09
CA GLU A 75 5.76 -13.90 10.35
C GLU A 75 5.56 -12.41 10.08
N LEU A 76 4.58 -11.79 10.73
CA LEU A 76 4.41 -10.34 10.74
C LEU A 76 5.53 -9.74 11.60
N VAL A 77 6.48 -9.06 10.96
CA VAL A 77 7.68 -8.54 11.61
C VAL A 77 7.56 -7.07 11.96
N ASP A 78 6.66 -6.36 11.28
CA ASP A 78 6.37 -4.96 11.54
C ASP A 78 4.93 -4.60 11.22
N ARG A 79 4.38 -3.66 12.01
CA ARG A 79 3.05 -3.09 11.82
C ARG A 79 2.99 -1.67 12.35
N GLU A 80 2.85 -0.73 11.44
CA GLU A 80 2.63 0.68 11.75
C GLU A 80 1.14 1.00 11.82
N VAL A 81 0.73 1.66 12.89
CA VAL A 81 -0.67 2.02 13.16
C VAL A 81 -0.80 3.53 13.22
N PHE A 82 -1.79 4.07 12.53
CA PHE A 82 -2.06 5.50 12.56
C PHE A 82 -2.49 5.96 13.96
N SER A 83 -1.90 7.05 14.43
CA SER A 83 -2.38 7.73 15.61
C SER A 83 -3.80 8.25 15.40
N HIS A 84 -4.71 7.96 16.34
CA HIS A 84 -6.10 8.45 16.29
C HIS A 84 -6.17 9.98 16.19
N MET A 85 -5.27 10.69 16.88
CA MET A 85 -5.21 12.15 16.80
C MET A 85 -4.79 12.63 15.40
N ALA A 86 -3.85 11.93 14.76
CA ALA A 86 -3.44 12.25 13.39
C ALA A 86 -4.58 12.01 12.39
N LEU A 87 -5.31 10.89 12.52
CA LEU A 87 -6.48 10.61 11.67
C LEU A 87 -7.60 11.64 11.85
N ARG A 88 -7.86 12.10 13.07
CA ARG A 88 -8.83 13.19 13.31
C ARG A 88 -8.38 14.50 12.67
N ARG A 89 -7.07 14.77 12.66
CA ARG A 89 -6.52 15.95 11.97
C ARG A 89 -6.69 15.80 10.45
N LEU A 90 -6.44 14.61 9.89
CA LEU A 90 -6.70 14.31 8.48
C LEU A 90 -8.18 14.53 8.13
N LYS A 91 -9.10 13.91 8.89
CA LYS A 91 -10.54 14.08 8.67
C LYS A 91 -10.96 15.54 8.66
N LYS A 92 -10.48 16.33 9.62
CA LYS A 92 -10.80 17.76 9.69
C LYS A 92 -10.39 18.54 8.44
N VAL A 93 -9.28 18.17 7.80
CA VAL A 93 -8.84 18.83 6.56
C VAL A 93 -9.62 18.29 5.37
N VAL A 94 -9.87 16.99 5.30
CA VAL A 94 -10.70 16.37 4.25
C VAL A 94 -12.11 16.98 4.24
N ASP A 95 -12.73 17.14 5.40
CA ASP A 95 -14.08 17.73 5.55
C ASP A 95 -14.17 19.23 5.11
N MET A 96 -13.06 19.87 4.77
CA MET A 96 -13.06 21.24 4.22
C MET A 96 -13.33 21.26 2.71
N PHE A 97 -13.34 20.09 2.06
CA PHE A 97 -13.45 19.96 0.61
C PHE A 97 -14.56 18.95 0.26
N ASP A 98 -15.64 19.42 -0.35
CA ASP A 98 -16.80 18.59 -0.73
C ASP A 98 -16.46 17.45 -1.69
N CYS A 99 -15.31 17.54 -2.39
CA CYS A 99 -14.84 16.53 -3.34
C CYS A 99 -13.88 15.50 -2.74
N LEU A 100 -13.61 15.55 -1.45
CA LEU A 100 -12.70 14.61 -0.78
C LEU A 100 -13.46 13.75 0.23
N HIS A 101 -13.24 12.45 0.16
CA HIS A 101 -13.91 11.46 0.99
C HIS A 101 -12.86 10.50 1.57
N MET A 102 -12.97 10.18 2.86
CA MET A 102 -11.95 9.44 3.59
C MET A 102 -12.33 7.98 3.77
N ALA A 103 -11.41 7.07 3.46
CA ALA A 103 -11.52 5.65 3.75
C ALA A 103 -10.39 5.21 4.69
N LEU A 104 -10.72 4.42 5.69
CA LEU A 104 -9.79 3.88 6.68
C LEU A 104 -9.90 2.35 6.71
N PHE A 105 -8.78 1.69 7.04
CA PHE A 105 -8.71 0.25 7.03
C PHE A 105 -7.95 -0.25 8.27
N ASP A 106 -8.55 -1.18 9.00
CA ASP A 106 -7.82 -2.06 9.91
C ASP A 106 -7.41 -3.38 9.21
N GLU A 107 -6.97 -4.38 9.94
CA GLU A 107 -6.56 -5.67 9.37
C GLU A 107 -7.72 -6.45 8.70
N LYS A 108 -8.98 -6.15 9.03
CA LYS A 108 -10.14 -6.94 8.62
C LYS A 108 -11.26 -6.12 8.03
N ASN A 109 -11.37 -4.87 8.44
CA ASN A 109 -12.51 -4.03 8.13
C ASN A 109 -12.08 -2.79 7.36
N SER A 110 -13.03 -2.29 6.57
CA SER A 110 -12.92 -1.01 5.88
C SER A 110 -14.00 -0.08 6.39
N TYR A 111 -13.67 1.19 6.55
CA TYR A 111 -14.55 2.23 7.07
C TYR A 111 -14.62 3.38 6.08
N LEU A 112 -15.82 3.73 5.64
CA LEU A 112 -16.07 4.93 4.84
C LEU A 112 -16.53 6.05 5.79
N LEU A 113 -15.86 7.19 5.73
CA LEU A 113 -16.21 8.34 6.56
C LEU A 113 -17.13 9.31 5.82
N ASP A 114 -17.85 8.83 4.82
CA ASP A 114 -18.88 9.52 4.06
C ASP A 114 -19.84 8.50 3.44
N GLU A 115 -20.90 8.98 2.75
CA GLU A 115 -21.88 8.11 2.14
C GLU A 115 -21.29 7.28 0.99
N PRO A 116 -21.72 6.01 0.81
CA PRO A 116 -21.13 5.09 -0.15
C PRO A 116 -21.19 5.56 -1.61
N GLU A 117 -22.21 6.34 -1.97
CA GLU A 117 -22.41 6.89 -3.32
C GLU A 117 -21.30 7.84 -3.77
N HIS A 118 -20.53 8.40 -2.84
CA HIS A 118 -19.39 9.26 -3.16
C HIS A 118 -18.14 8.49 -3.58
N PHE A 119 -18.13 7.15 -3.44
CA PHE A 119 -17.00 6.30 -3.75
C PHE A 119 -17.28 5.40 -4.95
N GLU A 120 -16.27 5.14 -5.78
CA GLU A 120 -16.34 4.09 -6.80
C GLU A 120 -16.11 2.69 -6.18
N LEU A 121 -17.10 2.19 -5.43
CA LEU A 121 -16.99 0.94 -4.66
C LEU A 121 -16.81 -0.32 -5.52
N GLU A 122 -17.25 -0.28 -6.80
CA GLU A 122 -17.16 -1.45 -7.67
C GLU A 122 -15.72 -1.80 -8.06
N ALA A 123 -14.83 -0.81 -8.04
CA ALA A 123 -13.44 -0.97 -8.44
C ALA A 123 -12.54 -1.55 -7.34
N ASP A 124 -12.93 -1.42 -6.06
CA ASP A 124 -12.11 -1.86 -4.93
C ASP A 124 -12.83 -2.91 -4.09
N LYS A 125 -12.29 -4.14 -4.08
CA LYS A 125 -12.83 -5.25 -3.28
C LYS A 125 -12.83 -4.94 -1.78
N ASP A 126 -11.83 -4.19 -1.31
CA ASP A 126 -11.69 -3.84 0.11
C ASP A 126 -12.81 -2.91 0.59
N LEU A 127 -13.46 -2.17 -0.32
CA LEU A 127 -14.54 -1.24 0.00
C LEU A 127 -15.95 -1.85 -0.11
N ARG A 128 -16.13 -2.98 -0.80
CA ARG A 128 -17.46 -3.59 -1.03
C ARG A 128 -18.21 -3.97 0.24
N GLN A 129 -17.51 -4.21 1.33
CA GLN A 129 -18.06 -4.58 2.63
C GLN A 129 -17.73 -3.53 3.70
N ALA A 130 -17.41 -2.31 3.27
CA ALA A 130 -17.06 -1.24 4.18
C ALA A 130 -18.24 -0.84 5.09
N VAL A 131 -17.90 -0.46 6.30
CA VAL A 131 -18.87 0.09 7.27
C VAL A 131 -18.85 1.61 7.16
N VAL A 132 -20.02 2.21 6.95
CA VAL A 132 -20.15 3.68 7.00
C VAL A 132 -20.06 4.15 8.44
N VAL A 133 -19.19 5.11 8.69
CA VAL A 133 -19.00 5.76 9.99
C VAL A 133 -18.88 7.27 9.78
N HIS A 134 -19.36 8.07 10.73
CA HIS A 134 -19.31 9.54 10.63
C HIS A 134 -18.11 10.15 11.36
N GLU A 135 -17.43 9.34 12.18
CA GLU A 135 -16.27 9.76 12.96
C GLU A 135 -15.14 8.74 12.79
N VAL A 136 -13.92 9.18 13.01
CA VAL A 136 -12.75 8.28 13.05
C VAL A 136 -13.00 7.18 14.08
N PRO A 137 -12.81 5.89 13.73
CA PRO A 137 -12.98 4.78 14.64
C PRO A 137 -12.23 4.97 15.95
N SER A 138 -12.67 4.28 17.00
CA SER A 138 -12.09 4.45 18.36
C SER A 138 -10.58 4.22 18.37
N PRO A 139 -9.84 4.79 19.35
CA PRO A 139 -8.38 4.61 19.45
C PRO A 139 -7.93 3.15 19.58
N GLU A 140 -8.81 2.25 20.01
CA GLU A 140 -8.54 0.81 20.11
C GLU A 140 -8.55 0.13 18.75
N THR A 141 -9.13 0.76 17.73
CA THR A 141 -9.12 0.26 16.34
C THR A 141 -7.77 0.57 15.70
N ALA A 142 -7.00 -0.47 15.42
CA ALA A 142 -5.67 -0.35 14.84
C ALA A 142 -5.75 -0.04 13.34
N ILE A 143 -5.93 1.22 12.98
CA ILE A 143 -5.95 1.65 11.56
C ILE A 143 -4.54 1.57 10.98
N ILE A 144 -4.37 0.76 9.93
CA ILE A 144 -3.09 0.48 9.27
C ILE A 144 -2.98 1.10 7.87
N LYS A 145 -4.10 1.47 7.27
CA LYS A 145 -4.14 2.14 5.97
C LYS A 145 -5.18 3.26 6.02
N ALA A 146 -4.87 4.37 5.38
CA ALA A 146 -5.78 5.48 5.12
C ALA A 146 -5.66 5.90 3.66
N SER A 147 -6.79 6.23 3.05
CA SER A 147 -6.83 6.75 1.68
C SER A 147 -7.89 7.84 1.59
N VAL A 148 -7.67 8.80 0.71
CA VAL A 148 -8.63 9.85 0.38
C VAL A 148 -9.07 9.67 -1.06
N TYR A 149 -10.37 9.57 -1.28
CA TYR A 149 -10.98 9.53 -2.59
C TYR A 149 -11.30 10.96 -3.03
N CYS A 150 -10.99 11.29 -4.28
CA CYS A 150 -11.32 12.57 -4.90
C CYS A 150 -12.31 12.30 -6.04
N ASP A 151 -13.56 12.74 -5.87
CA ASP A 151 -14.64 12.54 -6.85
C ASP A 151 -14.61 13.55 -8.00
N MET A 152 -13.67 14.52 -7.95
CA MET A 152 -13.48 15.53 -9.00
C MET A 152 -12.45 15.04 -10.04
N PRO A 153 -12.88 14.68 -11.25
CA PRO A 153 -11.98 14.17 -12.28
C PRO A 153 -10.82 15.12 -12.61
N GLY A 154 -9.60 14.56 -12.62
CA GLY A 154 -8.39 15.30 -12.97
C GLY A 154 -7.77 16.15 -11.85
N SER A 155 -8.38 16.16 -10.65
CA SER A 155 -7.93 17.01 -9.53
C SER A 155 -7.11 16.27 -8.47
N VAL A 156 -6.87 14.96 -8.63
CA VAL A 156 -6.16 14.12 -7.63
C VAL A 156 -4.79 14.71 -7.28
N MET A 157 -4.00 15.13 -8.27
CA MET A 157 -2.69 15.72 -8.05
C MET A 157 -2.78 17.05 -7.29
N ASP A 158 -3.73 17.91 -7.65
CA ASP A 158 -3.92 19.20 -6.99
C ASP A 158 -4.36 19.01 -5.53
N MET A 159 -5.28 18.05 -5.30
CA MET A 159 -5.76 17.75 -3.95
C MET A 159 -4.66 17.08 -3.10
N ALA A 160 -3.86 16.19 -3.67
CA ALA A 160 -2.69 15.64 -2.97
C ALA A 160 -1.71 16.75 -2.55
N TYR A 161 -1.45 17.72 -3.42
CA TYR A 161 -0.62 18.87 -3.09
C TYR A 161 -1.23 19.75 -1.98
N VAL A 162 -2.55 19.98 -2.00
CA VAL A 162 -3.25 20.70 -0.93
C VAL A 162 -3.13 19.97 0.40
N LEU A 163 -3.37 18.67 0.42
CA LEU A 163 -3.24 17.84 1.62
C LEU A 163 -1.80 17.82 2.15
N GLU A 164 -0.80 17.72 1.26
CA GLU A 164 0.62 17.78 1.64
C GLU A 164 0.98 19.12 2.26
N ARG A 165 0.46 20.23 1.73
CA ARG A 165 0.69 21.57 2.29
C ARG A 165 0.11 21.72 3.71
N GLU A 166 -1.08 21.17 3.98
CA GLU A 166 -1.79 21.28 5.26
C GLU A 166 -1.33 20.27 6.32
N LEU A 167 -0.86 19.10 5.88
CA LEU A 167 -0.61 17.93 6.74
C LEU A 167 0.75 17.26 6.49
N GLY A 168 1.58 17.82 5.61
CA GLY A 168 2.88 17.24 5.26
C GLY A 168 3.90 17.22 6.41
N ASP A 169 3.57 17.79 7.58
CA ASP A 169 4.32 17.63 8.83
C ASP A 169 4.11 16.23 9.45
N VAL A 170 2.99 15.56 9.15
CA VAL A 170 2.59 14.26 9.74
C VAL A 170 2.53 13.16 8.71
N PHE A 171 2.06 13.46 7.49
CA PHE A 171 1.78 12.50 6.45
C PHE A 171 2.58 12.77 5.17
N VAL A 172 2.59 11.76 4.31
CA VAL A 172 2.98 11.84 2.90
C VAL A 172 1.76 11.43 2.08
N PHE A 173 1.48 12.14 1.01
CA PHE A 173 0.33 11.93 0.14
C PHE A 173 0.79 11.50 -1.25
N ALA A 174 0.42 10.30 -1.68
CA ALA A 174 0.76 9.77 -2.99
C ALA A 174 -0.51 9.54 -3.82
N PRO A 175 -0.67 10.23 -4.98
CA PRO A 175 -1.70 9.90 -5.94
C PRO A 175 -1.62 8.43 -6.34
N SER A 176 -2.78 7.76 -6.35
CA SER A 176 -2.93 6.34 -6.68
C SER A 176 -4.10 6.16 -7.64
N GLY A 177 -3.83 5.71 -8.84
CA GLY A 177 -4.84 5.62 -9.89
C GLY A 177 -5.44 6.96 -10.30
N ARG A 178 -6.75 6.97 -10.60
CA ARG A 178 -7.43 8.15 -11.16
C ARG A 178 -8.07 9.06 -10.11
N SER A 179 -8.44 8.50 -8.96
CA SER A 179 -9.31 9.15 -7.98
C SER A 179 -8.83 8.98 -6.53
N TRP A 180 -7.77 8.24 -6.30
CA TRP A 180 -7.29 7.95 -4.95
C TRP A 180 -6.01 8.70 -4.60
N ILE A 181 -5.87 9.01 -3.33
CA ILE A 181 -4.66 9.53 -2.71
C ILE A 181 -4.36 8.63 -1.51
N ASP A 182 -3.28 7.87 -1.60
CA ASP A 182 -2.79 7.08 -0.46
C ASP A 182 -2.16 8.02 0.58
N VAL A 183 -2.52 7.78 1.84
CA VAL A 183 -1.99 8.53 2.98
C VAL A 183 -1.03 7.63 3.74
N MET A 184 0.23 8.04 3.83
CA MET A 184 1.26 7.31 4.54
C MET A 184 1.77 8.14 5.73
N GLN A 185 2.12 7.47 6.82
CA GLN A 185 2.84 8.14 7.90
C GLN A 185 4.26 8.49 7.46
N LYS A 186 4.81 9.59 7.94
CA LYS A 186 6.21 9.93 7.67
C LYS A 186 7.14 8.83 8.16
N GLY A 187 8.08 8.44 7.30
CA GLY A 187 9.02 7.35 7.57
C GLY A 187 8.48 5.95 7.26
N VAL A 188 7.23 5.86 6.81
CA VAL A 188 6.62 4.61 6.33
C VAL A 188 6.49 4.67 4.81
N SER A 189 7.15 3.76 4.11
CA SER A 189 7.10 3.66 2.66
C SER A 189 7.40 2.23 2.21
N LYS A 190 7.18 1.94 0.93
CA LYS A 190 7.58 0.65 0.33
C LYS A 190 9.09 0.38 0.53
N ALA A 191 9.92 1.43 0.52
CA ALA A 191 11.36 1.32 0.74
C ALA A 191 11.70 0.93 2.18
N THR A 192 11.10 1.59 3.17
CA THR A 192 11.35 1.27 4.58
C THR A 192 10.84 -0.13 4.94
N GLY A 193 9.70 -0.55 4.37
CA GLY A 193 9.21 -1.93 4.49
C GLY A 193 10.17 -2.93 3.85
N LEU A 194 10.68 -2.66 2.64
CA LEU A 194 11.67 -3.52 2.00
C LEU A 194 12.94 -3.59 2.83
N GLN A 195 13.42 -2.50 3.41
CA GLN A 195 14.61 -2.50 4.27
C GLN A 195 14.49 -3.50 5.42
N GLN A 196 13.32 -3.60 6.05
CA GLN A 196 13.09 -4.59 7.12
C GLN A 196 13.17 -6.03 6.61
N VAL A 197 12.64 -6.30 5.40
CA VAL A 197 12.82 -7.61 4.75
C VAL A 197 14.29 -7.90 4.54
N LEU A 198 15.06 -6.92 4.02
CA LEU A 198 16.49 -7.08 3.72
C LEU A 198 17.29 -7.38 5.00
N GLU A 199 17.02 -6.66 6.08
CA GLU A 199 17.66 -6.86 7.38
C GLU A 199 17.40 -8.27 7.92
N ARG A 200 16.13 -8.73 7.88
CA ARG A 200 15.74 -10.09 8.30
C ARG A 200 16.37 -11.19 7.45
N ARG A 201 16.55 -10.95 6.14
CA ARG A 201 17.11 -11.91 5.19
C ARG A 201 18.64 -11.85 5.07
N GLY A 202 19.29 -10.84 5.64
CA GLY A 202 20.74 -10.61 5.46
C GLY A 202 21.12 -10.36 4.00
N ILE A 203 20.30 -9.58 3.28
CA ILE A 203 20.47 -9.21 1.87
C ILE A 203 20.80 -7.72 1.81
N ARG A 204 21.78 -7.33 0.99
CA ARG A 204 22.13 -5.93 0.80
C ARG A 204 21.32 -5.34 -0.36
N ALA A 205 21.07 -4.04 -0.31
CA ALA A 205 20.31 -3.30 -1.31
C ALA A 205 20.91 -3.43 -2.74
N ASP A 206 22.25 -3.54 -2.87
CA ASP A 206 22.93 -3.75 -4.15
C ASP A 206 22.70 -5.16 -4.76
N GLN A 207 22.04 -6.06 -4.03
CA GLN A 207 21.65 -7.40 -4.47
C GLN A 207 20.15 -7.51 -4.78
N VAL A 208 19.45 -6.38 -4.81
CA VAL A 208 18.01 -6.31 -5.04
C VAL A 208 17.71 -5.74 -6.42
N MET A 209 16.80 -6.40 -7.13
CA MET A 209 16.13 -5.87 -8.32
C MET A 209 14.70 -5.50 -7.92
N ALA A 210 14.24 -4.30 -8.27
CA ALA A 210 12.89 -3.84 -7.96
C ALA A 210 12.19 -3.30 -9.19
N PHE A 211 10.89 -3.60 -9.28
CA PHE A 211 9.97 -3.17 -10.33
C PHE A 211 8.87 -2.31 -9.75
N GLY A 212 8.52 -1.22 -10.43
CA GLY A 212 7.44 -0.31 -10.04
C GLY A 212 7.16 0.71 -11.13
N ASP A 213 5.96 1.29 -11.13
CA ASP A 213 5.48 2.19 -12.19
C ASP A 213 4.92 3.52 -11.65
N SER A 214 4.69 3.62 -10.35
CA SER A 214 3.98 4.74 -9.72
C SER A 214 4.88 5.58 -8.80
N MET A 215 4.36 6.74 -8.38
CA MET A 215 5.09 7.65 -7.49
C MET A 215 5.37 7.07 -6.09
N ASN A 216 4.52 6.17 -5.59
CA ASN A 216 4.76 5.47 -4.33
C ASN A 216 5.87 4.40 -4.42
N ASP A 217 6.38 4.10 -5.66
CA ASP A 217 7.53 3.24 -5.90
C ASP A 217 8.85 4.00 -5.96
N TYR A 218 8.81 5.34 -6.05
CA TYR A 218 10.01 6.14 -6.24
C TYR A 218 11.09 5.85 -5.19
N GLU A 219 10.73 5.83 -3.91
CA GLU A 219 11.67 5.51 -2.84
C GLU A 219 12.15 4.06 -2.92
N LEU A 220 11.27 3.11 -3.24
CA LEU A 220 11.61 1.70 -3.45
C LEU A 220 12.68 1.58 -4.54
N LEU A 221 12.44 2.13 -5.71
CA LEU A 221 13.34 2.05 -6.88
C LEU A 221 14.68 2.75 -6.63
N THR A 222 14.67 3.89 -5.93
CA THR A 222 15.90 4.63 -5.62
C THR A 222 16.72 4.01 -4.49
N SER A 223 16.15 3.10 -3.69
CA SER A 223 16.81 2.43 -2.56
C SER A 223 17.56 1.15 -2.93
N VAL A 224 17.41 0.63 -4.15
CA VAL A 224 17.95 -0.67 -4.56
C VAL A 224 19.06 -0.55 -5.60
N GLY A 225 19.84 -1.61 -5.78
CA GLY A 225 20.92 -1.64 -6.74
C GLY A 225 20.50 -1.80 -8.20
N HIS A 226 19.31 -2.35 -8.46
CA HIS A 226 18.82 -2.66 -9.82
C HIS A 226 17.35 -2.26 -9.96
N PRO A 227 17.04 -0.94 -10.10
CA PRO A 227 15.68 -0.48 -10.38
C PRO A 227 15.29 -0.75 -11.85
N VAL A 228 14.01 -1.06 -12.08
CA VAL A 228 13.42 -1.34 -13.39
C VAL A 228 12.10 -0.60 -13.56
#